data_432b80a11c2ea570ce897d964af9dedc
#
_entry.id   432b80a11c2ea570ce897d964af9dedc
#
_cell.length_a   1.000
_cell.length_b   1.000
_cell.length_c   1.000
_cell.angle_alpha   90.00
_cell.angle_beta   90.00
_cell.angle_gamma   90.00
#
_symmetry.space_group_name_H-M   'P 1'
#
loop_
_entity.id
_entity.type
_entity.pdbx_description
1 polymer ?
#
loop_
_entity_poly.entity_id
_entity_poly.type
_entity_poly.pdbx_seq_one_letter_code
_entity_poly.pdbx_strand_id
1 'polypeptide(L)'
;MEVPFVAITCDVAILGGGTGGYVAAIRAAQLGKNVVIIEQDKLGGTCLHRGCIPSKSLLRSAELYAEMKDSESYGIETDGVRLSFDKVQKRKDGIVDKLHQGVQYLMRKNKITVVQGKGRVIGPSIFSPRSGAVAVELPDGEMETVVPTHLIIATGSRPRHLPGLEPDGIHILTSDHALQLDELPASIIIVGGGVIGVEWASMLNDFGVQVTIVEASPHLLPAEDEEIGRELTKMLTARGVEVITNVSLQTDSCEIRKQSVSITIKQKDDTRTLSADKLLLSVGRIGNTENIGLENTDV
;
A
#
# COMPACT_ATOMS: atom_id res chain seq x y z
N MET A 1 28.46 35.16 7.79
CA MET A 1 27.80 35.44 6.49
C MET A 1 26.45 34.74 6.57
N GLU A 2 25.39 35.52 6.67
CA GLU A 2 24.04 34.94 6.54
C GLU A 2 23.88 34.48 5.09
N VAL A 3 23.70 33.18 4.88
CA VAL A 3 23.33 32.65 3.57
C VAL A 3 21.92 33.18 3.29
N PRO A 4 21.68 33.92 2.19
CA PRO A 4 20.35 34.41 1.92
C PRO A 4 19.38 33.22 1.80
N PHE A 5 18.34 33.25 2.59
CA PHE A 5 17.25 32.25 2.57
C PHE A 5 16.54 32.36 1.21
N VAL A 6 16.90 31.50 0.26
CA VAL A 6 16.31 31.51 -1.09
C VAL A 6 15.10 30.59 -1.05
N ALA A 7 13.91 31.18 -0.97
CA ALA A 7 12.67 30.42 -1.10
C ALA A 7 12.41 30.07 -2.58
N ILE A 8 11.99 28.85 -2.84
CA ILE A 8 11.54 28.41 -4.17
C ILE A 8 10.11 28.94 -4.41
N THR A 9 9.94 29.80 -5.38
CA THR A 9 8.61 30.30 -5.77
C THR A 9 8.05 29.52 -6.96
N CYS A 10 6.75 29.20 -6.96
CA CYS A 10 6.09 28.48 -8.05
C CYS A 10 4.60 28.80 -8.14
N ASP A 11 3.98 28.44 -9.27
CA ASP A 11 2.52 28.54 -9.43
C ASP A 11 1.79 27.48 -8.61
N VAL A 12 2.28 26.24 -8.67
CA VAL A 12 1.67 25.09 -8.00
C VAL A 12 2.74 24.28 -7.27
N ALA A 13 2.58 24.14 -5.95
CA ALA A 13 3.31 23.14 -5.19
C ALA A 13 2.41 21.93 -4.91
N ILE A 14 3.00 20.74 -4.89
CA ILE A 14 2.29 19.50 -4.62
C ILE A 14 3.02 18.76 -3.50
N LEU A 15 2.34 18.53 -2.40
CA LEU A 15 2.87 17.80 -1.26
C LEU A 15 2.50 16.33 -1.38
N GLY A 16 3.48 15.50 -1.76
CA GLY A 16 3.34 14.08 -2.04
C GLY A 16 3.42 13.73 -3.52
N GLY A 17 4.38 12.85 -3.87
CA GLY A 17 4.70 12.41 -5.22
C GLY A 17 4.04 11.10 -5.64
N GLY A 18 2.95 10.71 -4.98
CA GLY A 18 2.13 9.55 -5.34
C GLY A 18 1.30 9.78 -6.60
N THR A 19 0.39 8.83 -6.91
CA THR A 19 -0.43 8.85 -8.14
C THR A 19 -1.22 10.14 -8.30
N GLY A 20 -1.82 10.64 -7.22
CA GLY A 20 -2.51 11.95 -7.25
C GLY A 20 -1.56 13.10 -7.52
N GLY A 21 -0.38 13.08 -6.86
CA GLY A 21 0.60 14.18 -6.94
C GLY A 21 1.31 14.26 -8.28
N TYR A 22 1.96 13.20 -8.74
CA TYR A 22 2.74 13.27 -9.99
C TYR A 22 1.85 13.49 -11.23
N VAL A 23 0.61 12.95 -11.24
CA VAL A 23 -0.34 13.19 -12.33
C VAL A 23 -0.78 14.65 -12.35
N ALA A 24 -1.12 15.22 -11.17
CA ALA A 24 -1.46 16.63 -11.06
C ALA A 24 -0.28 17.53 -11.49
N ALA A 25 0.96 17.19 -11.07
CA ALA A 25 2.16 17.91 -11.46
C ALA A 25 2.37 17.94 -12.96
N ILE A 26 2.28 16.80 -13.64
CA ILE A 26 2.41 16.70 -15.09
C ILE A 26 1.32 17.55 -15.76
N ARG A 27 0.07 17.44 -15.31
CA ARG A 27 -1.02 18.19 -15.91
C ARG A 27 -0.87 19.70 -15.73
N ALA A 28 -0.48 20.16 -14.55
CA ALA A 28 -0.22 21.58 -14.30
C ALA A 28 0.93 22.11 -15.18
N ALA A 29 2.02 21.36 -15.31
CA ALA A 29 3.15 21.73 -16.16
C ALA A 29 2.75 21.78 -17.65
N GLN A 30 1.93 20.85 -18.14
CA GLN A 30 1.38 20.87 -19.50
C GLN A 30 0.49 22.11 -19.76
N LEU A 31 -0.12 22.67 -18.72
CA LEU A 31 -0.90 23.91 -18.77
C LEU A 31 -0.02 25.17 -18.62
N GLY A 32 1.31 25.02 -18.72
CA GLY A 32 2.26 26.13 -18.68
C GLY A 32 2.56 26.68 -17.28
N LYS A 33 2.23 25.92 -16.20
CA LYS A 33 2.53 26.32 -14.83
C LYS A 33 3.93 25.94 -14.42
N ASN A 34 4.57 26.78 -13.59
CA ASN A 34 5.77 26.40 -12.84
C ASN A 34 5.39 25.52 -11.67
N VAL A 35 5.89 24.28 -11.63
CA VAL A 35 5.44 23.24 -10.68
C VAL A 35 6.59 22.73 -9.86
N VAL A 36 6.36 22.65 -8.54
CA VAL A 36 7.24 21.97 -7.57
C VAL A 36 6.48 20.82 -6.95
N ILE A 37 7.09 19.64 -6.91
CA ILE A 37 6.58 18.47 -6.19
C ILE A 37 7.53 18.15 -5.04
N ILE A 38 6.98 17.94 -3.86
CA ILE A 38 7.72 17.62 -2.62
C ILE A 38 7.42 16.19 -2.26
N GLU A 39 8.44 15.33 -2.18
CA GLU A 39 8.28 13.91 -1.86
C GLU A 39 9.33 13.48 -0.83
N GLN A 40 8.85 12.82 0.23
CA GLN A 40 9.73 12.39 1.33
C GLN A 40 10.40 11.03 1.08
N ASP A 41 9.84 10.20 0.18
CA ASP A 41 10.34 8.84 -0.15
C ASP A 41 10.63 8.78 -1.65
N LYS A 42 9.89 8.00 -2.40
CA LYS A 42 10.08 7.79 -3.83
C LYS A 42 8.87 8.28 -4.64
N LEU A 43 9.14 8.98 -5.74
CA LEU A 43 8.09 9.32 -6.70
C LEU A 43 7.35 8.07 -7.19
N GLY A 44 6.02 8.13 -7.27
CA GLY A 44 5.15 7.02 -7.64
C GLY A 44 4.21 6.59 -6.51
N GLY A 45 4.61 6.81 -5.26
CA GLY A 45 3.80 6.59 -4.07
C GLY A 45 3.36 5.15 -3.85
N THR A 46 2.29 4.97 -3.09
CA THR A 46 1.79 3.65 -2.68
C THR A 46 1.48 2.74 -3.87
N CYS A 47 0.76 3.20 -4.88
CA CYS A 47 0.36 2.35 -6.00
C CYS A 47 1.57 1.74 -6.72
N LEU A 48 2.61 2.53 -6.97
CA LEU A 48 3.80 2.08 -7.68
C LEU A 48 4.71 1.18 -6.83
N HIS A 49 4.92 1.54 -5.55
CA HIS A 49 5.94 0.89 -4.72
C HIS A 49 5.39 -0.14 -3.72
N ARG A 50 4.15 0.06 -3.22
CA ARG A 50 3.58 -0.70 -2.09
C ARG A 50 2.12 -1.10 -2.32
N GLY A 51 1.64 -1.13 -3.58
CA GLY A 51 0.24 -1.40 -3.89
C GLY A 51 0.03 -2.04 -5.25
N CYS A 52 -0.65 -1.33 -6.15
CA CYS A 52 -1.18 -1.86 -7.41
C CYS A 52 -0.13 -2.60 -8.25
N ILE A 53 1.01 -1.98 -8.50
CA ILE A 53 2.01 -2.51 -9.42
C ILE A 53 2.67 -3.79 -8.87
N PRO A 54 3.27 -3.79 -7.67
CA PRO A 54 3.85 -5.01 -7.11
C PRO A 54 2.82 -6.10 -6.90
N SER A 55 1.61 -5.78 -6.40
CA SER A 55 0.55 -6.78 -6.17
C SER A 55 0.12 -7.44 -7.47
N LYS A 56 -0.15 -6.67 -8.55
CA LYS A 56 -0.55 -7.24 -9.85
C LYS A 56 0.58 -8.03 -10.51
N SER A 57 1.83 -7.64 -10.27
CA SER A 57 2.99 -8.44 -10.73
C SER A 57 3.05 -9.81 -10.04
N LEU A 58 2.81 -9.86 -8.72
CA LEU A 58 2.77 -11.10 -7.95
C LEU A 58 1.55 -11.94 -8.31
N LEU A 59 0.35 -11.33 -8.39
CA LEU A 59 -0.90 -11.99 -8.82
C LEU A 59 -0.72 -12.71 -10.16
N ARG A 60 -0.14 -12.03 -11.17
CA ARG A 60 0.07 -12.66 -12.49
C ARG A 60 1.05 -13.83 -12.42
N SER A 61 2.05 -13.78 -11.57
CA SER A 61 2.98 -14.90 -11.38
C SER A 61 2.29 -16.07 -10.65
N ALA A 62 1.43 -15.79 -9.68
CA ALA A 62 0.67 -16.79 -8.94
C ALA A 62 -0.35 -17.50 -9.83
N GLU A 63 -1.14 -16.72 -10.58
CA GLU A 63 -2.11 -17.22 -11.57
C GLU A 63 -1.44 -18.15 -12.57
N LEU A 64 -0.34 -17.74 -13.19
CA LEU A 64 0.39 -18.56 -14.14
C LEU A 64 0.92 -19.86 -13.51
N TYR A 65 1.38 -19.79 -12.25
CA TYR A 65 1.85 -20.98 -11.54
C TYR A 65 0.71 -21.95 -11.27
N ALA A 66 -0.47 -21.47 -10.87
CA ALA A 66 -1.65 -22.29 -10.66
C ALA A 66 -2.16 -22.91 -11.98
N GLU A 67 -2.24 -22.13 -13.06
CA GLU A 67 -2.59 -22.62 -14.40
C GLU A 67 -1.64 -23.71 -14.89
N MET A 68 -0.33 -23.53 -14.71
CA MET A 68 0.67 -24.53 -15.08
C MET A 68 0.57 -25.82 -14.26
N LYS A 69 0.16 -25.74 -12.99
CA LYS A 69 -0.09 -26.93 -12.16
C LYS A 69 -1.33 -27.70 -12.60
N ASP A 70 -2.33 -26.99 -13.12
CA ASP A 70 -3.58 -27.57 -13.64
C ASP A 70 -3.55 -27.75 -15.17
N SER A 71 -2.37 -27.74 -15.79
CA SER A 71 -2.21 -27.77 -17.24
C SER A 71 -2.83 -29.00 -17.91
N GLU A 72 -2.92 -30.14 -17.21
CA GLU A 72 -3.55 -31.36 -17.71
C GLU A 72 -5.04 -31.15 -18.03
N SER A 73 -5.75 -30.30 -17.28
CA SER A 73 -7.15 -29.95 -17.56
C SER A 73 -7.34 -29.25 -18.91
N TYR A 74 -6.26 -28.64 -19.43
CA TYR A 74 -6.19 -27.99 -20.74
C TYR A 74 -5.59 -28.92 -21.83
N GLY A 75 -5.27 -30.17 -21.49
CA GLY A 75 -4.63 -31.12 -22.41
C GLY A 75 -3.13 -30.84 -22.64
N ILE A 76 -2.48 -30.11 -21.69
CA ILE A 76 -1.06 -29.82 -21.77
C ILE A 76 -0.31 -30.61 -20.70
N GLU A 77 0.53 -31.54 -21.16
CA GLU A 77 1.38 -32.36 -20.30
C GLU A 77 2.69 -31.65 -19.99
N THR A 78 3.11 -31.67 -18.72
CA THR A 78 4.38 -31.09 -18.26
C THR A 78 5.12 -32.05 -17.34
N ASP A 79 6.45 -32.03 -17.36
CA ASP A 79 7.30 -32.85 -16.47
C ASP A 79 7.38 -32.30 -15.02
N GLY A 80 6.36 -31.56 -14.61
CA GLY A 80 6.24 -30.90 -13.31
C GLY A 80 6.62 -29.42 -13.35
N VAL A 81 6.07 -28.68 -12.39
CA VAL A 81 6.26 -27.23 -12.25
C VAL A 81 6.85 -26.92 -10.89
N ARG A 82 7.91 -26.14 -10.86
CA ARG A 82 8.56 -25.67 -9.61
C ARG A 82 8.52 -24.15 -9.51
N LEU A 83 8.03 -23.65 -8.38
CA LEU A 83 8.07 -22.23 -8.06
C LEU A 83 9.46 -21.84 -7.53
N SER A 84 9.97 -20.71 -8.02
CA SER A 84 11.16 -20.04 -7.48
C SER A 84 10.72 -18.65 -7.01
N PHE A 85 10.36 -18.55 -5.74
CA PHE A 85 9.73 -17.33 -5.21
C PHE A 85 10.69 -16.12 -5.22
N ASP A 86 12.00 -16.34 -5.01
CA ASP A 86 13.03 -15.31 -5.16
C ASP A 86 13.05 -14.68 -6.57
N LYS A 87 12.82 -15.49 -7.62
CA LYS A 87 12.72 -14.98 -9.01
C LYS A 87 11.42 -14.22 -9.24
N VAL A 88 10.32 -14.64 -8.59
CA VAL A 88 9.05 -13.90 -8.61
C VAL A 88 9.23 -12.53 -7.99
N GLN A 89 9.87 -12.44 -6.84
CA GLN A 89 10.19 -11.18 -6.17
C GLN A 89 11.09 -10.29 -7.03
N LYS A 90 12.18 -10.82 -7.58
CA LYS A 90 13.07 -10.07 -8.50
C LYS A 90 12.34 -9.54 -9.74
N ARG A 91 11.40 -10.32 -10.31
CA ARG A 91 10.56 -9.88 -11.42
C ARG A 91 9.67 -8.70 -11.00
N LYS A 92 9.04 -8.79 -9.83
CA LYS A 92 8.22 -7.70 -9.25
C LYS A 92 9.05 -6.43 -9.08
N ASP A 93 10.22 -6.53 -8.47
CA ASP A 93 11.11 -5.39 -8.22
C ASP A 93 11.57 -4.73 -9.52
N GLY A 94 11.96 -5.53 -10.52
CA GLY A 94 12.34 -5.01 -11.83
C GLY A 94 11.21 -4.25 -12.55
N ILE A 95 9.95 -4.66 -12.37
CA ILE A 95 8.79 -3.94 -12.92
C ILE A 95 8.60 -2.60 -12.19
N VAL A 96 8.67 -2.62 -10.86
CA VAL A 96 8.55 -1.41 -10.02
C VAL A 96 9.64 -0.41 -10.38
N ASP A 97 10.90 -0.84 -10.46
CA ASP A 97 12.04 0.03 -10.79
C ASP A 97 11.90 0.64 -12.18
N LYS A 98 11.50 -0.14 -13.17
CA LYS A 98 11.29 0.36 -14.55
C LYS A 98 10.21 1.45 -14.58
N LEU A 99 9.11 1.27 -13.86
CA LEU A 99 8.03 2.25 -13.82
C LEU A 99 8.42 3.48 -13.00
N HIS A 100 9.17 3.31 -11.92
CA HIS A 100 9.72 4.43 -11.15
C HIS A 100 10.63 5.31 -12.01
N GLN A 101 11.55 4.71 -12.78
CA GLN A 101 12.38 5.45 -13.76
C GLN A 101 11.52 6.20 -14.79
N GLY A 102 10.39 5.59 -15.20
CA GLY A 102 9.43 6.23 -16.09
C GLY A 102 8.81 7.50 -15.48
N VAL A 103 8.40 7.46 -14.21
CA VAL A 103 7.86 8.62 -13.50
C VAL A 103 8.93 9.72 -13.37
N GLN A 104 10.16 9.36 -12.98
CA GLN A 104 11.28 10.31 -12.92
C GLN A 104 11.57 10.97 -14.28
N TYR A 105 11.51 10.18 -15.36
CA TYR A 105 11.65 10.72 -16.72
C TYR A 105 10.56 11.74 -17.05
N LEU A 106 9.30 11.44 -16.68
CA LEU A 106 8.18 12.35 -16.89
C LEU A 106 8.33 13.66 -16.11
N MET A 107 8.87 13.63 -14.90
CA MET A 107 9.18 14.86 -14.15
C MET A 107 10.18 15.72 -14.92
N ARG A 108 11.31 15.13 -15.35
CA ARG A 108 12.34 15.84 -16.12
C ARG A 108 11.80 16.36 -17.46
N LYS A 109 11.06 15.53 -18.21
CA LYS A 109 10.47 15.90 -19.51
C LYS A 109 9.55 17.11 -19.41
N ASN A 110 8.76 17.20 -18.33
CA ASN A 110 7.82 18.28 -18.10
C ASN A 110 8.45 19.45 -17.30
N LYS A 111 9.77 19.41 -17.03
CA LYS A 111 10.50 20.45 -16.28
C LYS A 111 9.91 20.72 -14.88
N ILE A 112 9.41 19.68 -14.23
CA ILE A 112 8.88 19.76 -12.87
C ILE A 112 10.06 19.69 -11.89
N THR A 113 10.13 20.65 -10.98
CA THR A 113 11.13 20.65 -9.90
C THR A 113 10.69 19.63 -8.84
N VAL A 114 11.58 18.71 -8.51
CA VAL A 114 11.36 17.72 -7.46
C VAL A 114 12.22 18.06 -6.26
N VAL A 115 11.59 18.35 -5.12
CA VAL A 115 12.25 18.57 -3.84
C VAL A 115 12.10 17.29 -3.02
N GLN A 116 13.21 16.63 -2.77
CA GLN A 116 13.24 15.45 -1.91
C GLN A 116 13.27 15.89 -0.47
N GLY A 117 12.22 15.57 0.32
CA GLY A 117 12.17 15.95 1.70
C GLY A 117 10.77 15.85 2.31
N LYS A 118 10.70 16.06 3.63
CA LYS A 118 9.46 16.02 4.40
C LYS A 118 8.86 17.43 4.47
N GLY A 119 7.80 17.65 3.69
CA GLY A 119 7.10 18.92 3.64
C GLY A 119 6.06 19.09 4.75
N ARG A 120 5.98 20.30 5.29
CA ARG A 120 4.94 20.74 6.23
C ARG A 120 4.42 22.11 5.83
N VAL A 121 3.12 22.28 5.77
CA VAL A 121 2.47 23.57 5.51
C VAL A 121 2.72 24.49 6.70
N ILE A 122 3.17 25.70 6.42
CA ILE A 122 3.40 26.73 7.44
C ILE A 122 2.36 27.85 7.32
N GLY A 123 1.99 28.41 8.45
CA GLY A 123 1.07 29.53 8.53
C GLY A 123 1.62 30.82 7.90
N PRO A 124 0.77 31.82 7.70
CA PRO A 124 1.21 33.13 7.23
C PRO A 124 2.28 33.73 8.17
N SER A 125 3.30 34.33 7.60
CA SER A 125 4.36 35.02 8.31
C SER A 125 4.61 36.38 7.70
N ILE A 126 5.41 37.22 8.37
CA ILE A 126 5.85 38.52 7.83
C ILE A 126 6.67 38.36 6.55
N PHE A 127 7.31 37.18 6.36
CA PHE A 127 8.10 36.86 5.16
C PHE A 127 7.29 36.15 4.08
N SER A 128 6.15 35.56 4.44
CA SER A 128 5.20 34.89 3.53
C SER A 128 3.78 35.19 4.01
N PRO A 129 3.19 36.34 3.64
CA PRO A 129 1.87 36.74 4.11
C PRO A 129 0.72 35.90 3.53
N ARG A 130 1.01 35.03 2.56
CA ARG A 130 0.03 34.08 2.01
C ARG A 130 0.10 32.75 2.77
N SER A 131 -1.04 32.18 3.11
CA SER A 131 -1.14 30.80 3.61
C SER A 131 -0.72 29.82 2.51
N GLY A 132 -0.16 28.67 2.91
CA GLY A 132 0.17 27.59 1.96
C GLY A 132 1.64 27.50 1.54
N ALA A 133 2.54 28.27 2.15
CA ALA A 133 3.97 28.00 2.05
C ALA A 133 4.31 26.67 2.73
N VAL A 134 5.28 25.96 2.19
CA VAL A 134 5.70 24.65 2.69
C VAL A 134 7.15 24.72 3.13
N ALA A 135 7.40 24.44 4.41
CA ALA A 135 8.74 24.15 4.90
C ALA A 135 9.08 22.69 4.58
N VAL A 136 10.25 22.46 4.04
CA VAL A 136 10.71 21.11 3.63
C VAL A 136 12.00 20.81 4.37
N GLU A 137 11.98 19.75 5.18
CA GLU A 137 13.17 19.17 5.80
C GLU A 137 13.82 18.21 4.79
N LEU A 138 15.02 18.57 4.34
CA LEU A 138 15.82 17.79 3.40
C LEU A 138 16.49 16.60 4.10
N PRO A 139 16.98 15.57 3.35
CA PRO A 139 17.62 14.39 3.93
C PRO A 139 18.88 14.67 4.76
N ASP A 140 19.55 15.79 4.50
CA ASP A 140 20.73 16.26 5.24
C ASP A 140 20.40 17.09 6.50
N GLY A 141 19.09 17.33 6.75
CA GLY A 141 18.58 18.14 7.86
C GLY A 141 18.52 19.64 7.56
N GLU A 142 18.90 20.08 6.35
CA GLU A 142 18.69 21.47 5.95
C GLU A 142 17.21 21.75 5.71
N MET A 143 16.83 23.04 5.85
CA MET A 143 15.45 23.48 5.65
C MET A 143 15.34 24.29 4.36
N GLU A 144 14.41 23.91 3.51
CA GLU A 144 14.05 24.66 2.33
C GLU A 144 12.60 25.16 2.42
N THR A 145 12.29 26.28 1.80
CA THR A 145 10.91 26.81 1.79
C THR A 145 10.40 26.92 0.36
N VAL A 146 9.23 26.36 0.11
CA VAL A 146 8.50 26.47 -1.13
C VAL A 146 7.31 27.39 -0.94
N VAL A 147 7.21 28.44 -1.77
CA VAL A 147 6.14 29.46 -1.73
C VAL A 147 5.31 29.38 -3.01
N PRO A 148 4.22 28.61 -3.01
CA PRO A 148 3.35 28.47 -4.17
C PRO A 148 2.24 29.52 -4.20
N THR A 149 1.66 29.73 -5.39
CA THR A 149 0.35 30.40 -5.52
C THR A 149 -0.79 29.45 -5.12
N HIS A 150 -0.66 28.16 -5.45
CA HIS A 150 -1.62 27.11 -5.12
C HIS A 150 -0.90 25.89 -4.56
N LEU A 151 -1.45 25.30 -3.49
CA LEU A 151 -0.93 24.08 -2.88
C LEU A 151 -1.93 22.94 -3.08
N ILE A 152 -1.43 21.80 -3.55
CA ILE A 152 -2.18 20.54 -3.62
C ILE A 152 -1.61 19.58 -2.56
N ILE A 153 -2.46 19.11 -1.67
CA ILE A 153 -2.09 18.10 -0.67
C ILE A 153 -2.44 16.72 -1.23
N ALA A 154 -1.42 15.91 -1.47
CA ALA A 154 -1.52 14.57 -2.06
C ALA A 154 -0.66 13.55 -1.28
N THR A 155 -0.66 13.66 0.05
CA THR A 155 0.18 12.93 0.99
C THR A 155 -0.15 11.43 1.10
N GLY A 156 -1.25 11.00 0.46
CA GLY A 156 -1.61 9.59 0.35
C GLY A 156 -2.15 8.99 1.65
N SER A 157 -1.92 7.70 1.81
CA SER A 157 -2.45 6.91 2.93
C SER A 157 -1.50 5.79 3.32
N ARG A 158 -1.72 5.21 4.50
CA ARG A 158 -0.99 4.07 5.06
C ARG A 158 -1.94 2.97 5.54
N PRO A 159 -1.48 1.71 5.70
CA PRO A 159 -2.29 0.67 6.31
C PRO A 159 -2.82 1.07 7.68
N ARG A 160 -4.08 0.71 7.97
CA ARG A 160 -4.67 0.87 9.30
C ARG A 160 -4.18 -0.26 10.20
N HIS A 161 -3.84 0.07 11.43
CA HIS A 161 -3.55 -0.90 12.49
C HIS A 161 -4.77 -1.09 13.37
N LEU A 162 -4.85 -2.25 14.03
CA LEU A 162 -5.82 -2.53 15.07
C LEU A 162 -5.11 -2.51 16.43
N PRO A 163 -5.64 -1.83 17.45
CA PRO A 163 -5.09 -1.88 18.79
C PRO A 163 -5.02 -3.35 19.30
N GLY A 164 -3.88 -3.73 19.85
CA GLY A 164 -3.60 -5.10 20.28
C GLY A 164 -3.12 -6.04 19.16
N LEU A 165 -3.00 -5.54 17.92
CA LEU A 165 -2.44 -6.26 16.77
C LEU A 165 -1.47 -5.35 16.02
N GLU A 166 -0.44 -4.88 16.69
CA GLU A 166 0.59 -4.04 16.09
C GLU A 166 1.46 -4.88 15.17
N PRO A 167 1.63 -4.47 13.90
CA PRO A 167 2.48 -5.18 12.95
C PRO A 167 3.95 -5.19 13.42
N ASP A 168 4.54 -6.38 13.52
CA ASP A 168 5.96 -6.59 13.83
C ASP A 168 6.80 -6.79 12.57
N GLY A 169 6.16 -6.94 11.40
CA GLY A 169 6.81 -7.22 10.13
C GLY A 169 7.34 -8.65 9.98
N ILE A 170 7.14 -9.49 10.98
CA ILE A 170 7.62 -10.88 11.02
C ILE A 170 6.44 -11.84 11.05
N HIS A 171 5.61 -11.78 12.09
CA HIS A 171 4.44 -12.65 12.27
C HIS A 171 3.15 -11.91 11.91
N ILE A 172 3.05 -10.64 12.32
CA ILE A 172 1.92 -9.77 12.01
C ILE A 172 2.36 -8.78 10.94
N LEU A 173 1.80 -8.93 9.75
CA LEU A 173 2.17 -8.20 8.55
C LEU A 173 1.11 -7.16 8.17
N THR A 174 1.53 -6.06 7.59
CA THR A 174 0.71 -5.23 6.71
C THR A 174 0.91 -5.67 5.25
N SER A 175 0.12 -5.12 4.32
CA SER A 175 0.34 -5.32 2.88
C SER A 175 1.74 -4.89 2.44
N ASP A 176 2.30 -3.85 3.07
CA ASP A 176 3.65 -3.36 2.73
C ASP A 176 4.73 -4.39 3.11
N HIS A 177 4.60 -5.02 4.30
CA HIS A 177 5.49 -6.11 4.74
C HIS A 177 5.34 -7.36 3.86
N ALA A 178 4.10 -7.73 3.53
CA ALA A 178 3.83 -8.93 2.73
C ALA A 178 4.44 -8.85 1.31
N LEU A 179 4.53 -7.64 0.72
CA LEU A 179 5.23 -7.42 -0.55
C LEU A 179 6.74 -7.71 -0.49
N GLN A 180 7.33 -7.75 0.70
CA GLN A 180 8.75 -7.94 0.95
C GLN A 180 9.09 -9.31 1.55
N LEU A 181 8.15 -10.27 1.51
CA LEU A 181 8.40 -11.62 1.97
C LEU A 181 9.55 -12.27 1.18
N ASP A 182 10.54 -12.82 1.88
CA ASP A 182 11.65 -13.57 1.28
C ASP A 182 11.22 -14.99 0.89
N GLU A 183 10.27 -15.56 1.66
CA GLU A 183 9.72 -16.90 1.45
C GLU A 183 8.21 -16.92 1.70
N LEU A 184 7.53 -17.88 1.08
CA LEU A 184 6.12 -18.11 1.31
C LEU A 184 5.90 -18.83 2.64
N PRO A 185 4.96 -18.37 3.50
CA PRO A 185 4.56 -19.13 4.67
C PRO A 185 3.79 -20.39 4.26
N ALA A 186 3.76 -21.41 5.12
CA ALA A 186 2.89 -22.56 4.86
C ALA A 186 1.41 -22.19 5.08
N SER A 187 1.14 -21.27 6.01
CA SER A 187 -0.23 -20.83 6.34
C SER A 187 -0.29 -19.34 6.70
N ILE A 188 -1.45 -18.73 6.43
CA ILE A 188 -1.69 -17.32 6.74
C ILE A 188 -3.15 -17.07 7.12
N ILE A 189 -3.35 -16.23 8.16
CA ILE A 189 -4.65 -15.65 8.50
C ILE A 189 -4.67 -14.24 7.93
N ILE A 190 -5.70 -13.92 7.13
CA ILE A 190 -5.92 -12.58 6.58
C ILE A 190 -7.09 -11.94 7.33
N VAL A 191 -6.81 -10.88 8.08
CA VAL A 191 -7.82 -10.11 8.81
C VAL A 191 -8.27 -8.95 7.93
N GLY A 192 -9.54 -9.02 7.50
CA GLY A 192 -10.19 -8.09 6.59
C GLY A 192 -10.38 -8.68 5.19
N GLY A 193 -11.64 -8.80 4.78
CA GLY A 193 -12.10 -9.33 3.49
C GLY A 193 -12.37 -8.25 2.44
N GLY A 194 -11.76 -7.06 2.58
CA GLY A 194 -11.78 -6.01 1.57
C GLY A 194 -10.88 -6.32 0.38
N VAL A 195 -10.78 -5.38 -0.59
CA VAL A 195 -10.03 -5.57 -1.85
C VAL A 195 -8.60 -6.07 -1.62
N ILE A 196 -7.87 -5.48 -0.68
CA ILE A 196 -6.49 -5.89 -0.37
C ILE A 196 -6.46 -7.33 0.14
N GLY A 197 -7.33 -7.67 1.10
CA GLY A 197 -7.36 -9.00 1.69
C GLY A 197 -7.69 -10.10 0.69
N VAL A 198 -8.68 -9.89 -0.18
CA VAL A 198 -9.07 -10.90 -1.18
C VAL A 198 -8.02 -11.06 -2.29
N GLU A 199 -7.32 -9.99 -2.70
CA GLU A 199 -6.20 -10.08 -3.64
C GLU A 199 -5.05 -10.92 -3.05
N TRP A 200 -4.68 -10.65 -1.79
CA TRP A 200 -3.65 -11.43 -1.10
C TRP A 200 -4.08 -12.89 -0.89
N ALA A 201 -5.34 -13.13 -0.53
CA ALA A 201 -5.88 -14.48 -0.38
C ALA A 201 -5.80 -15.28 -1.69
N SER A 202 -6.26 -14.68 -2.79
CA SER A 202 -6.20 -15.32 -4.12
C SER A 202 -4.77 -15.65 -4.50
N MET A 203 -3.87 -14.69 -4.39
CA MET A 203 -2.47 -14.83 -4.77
C MET A 203 -1.72 -15.89 -3.95
N LEU A 204 -1.85 -15.83 -2.63
CA LEU A 204 -1.15 -16.77 -1.74
C LEU A 204 -1.69 -18.19 -1.89
N ASN A 205 -3.01 -18.33 -2.07
CA ASN A 205 -3.63 -19.63 -2.36
C ASN A 205 -3.10 -20.23 -3.68
N ASP A 206 -2.96 -19.44 -4.74
CA ASP A 206 -2.38 -19.88 -6.01
C ASP A 206 -0.91 -20.31 -5.86
N PHE A 207 -0.15 -19.66 -4.99
CA PHE A 207 1.20 -20.10 -4.63
C PHE A 207 1.23 -21.35 -3.74
N GLY A 208 0.08 -21.85 -3.28
CA GLY A 208 -0.04 -23.07 -2.48
C GLY A 208 0.01 -22.83 -0.97
N VAL A 209 -0.16 -21.60 -0.51
CA VAL A 209 -0.26 -21.25 0.91
C VAL A 209 -1.67 -21.60 1.41
N GLN A 210 -1.79 -22.16 2.61
CA GLN A 210 -3.09 -22.35 3.27
C GLN A 210 -3.60 -21.00 3.78
N VAL A 211 -4.76 -20.56 3.28
CA VAL A 211 -5.30 -19.23 3.57
C VAL A 211 -6.62 -19.30 4.32
N THR A 212 -6.72 -18.54 5.40
CA THR A 212 -7.98 -18.28 6.10
C THR A 212 -8.26 -16.78 6.09
N ILE A 213 -9.41 -16.34 5.57
CA ILE A 213 -9.90 -14.96 5.65
C ILE A 213 -10.84 -14.82 6.83
N VAL A 214 -10.63 -13.79 7.63
CA VAL A 214 -11.50 -13.41 8.76
C VAL A 214 -12.09 -12.02 8.48
N GLU A 215 -13.42 -11.92 8.34
CA GLU A 215 -14.12 -10.70 8.02
C GLU A 215 -15.24 -10.41 9.03
N ALA A 216 -15.27 -9.19 9.54
CA ALA A 216 -16.28 -8.76 10.51
C ALA A 216 -17.68 -8.58 9.87
N SER A 217 -17.72 -8.17 8.61
CA SER A 217 -18.93 -7.98 7.83
C SER A 217 -19.57 -9.30 7.41
N PRO A 218 -20.85 -9.30 6.97
CA PRO A 218 -21.55 -10.51 6.53
C PRO A 218 -20.99 -11.16 5.27
N HIS A 219 -20.27 -10.42 4.44
CA HIS A 219 -19.70 -10.90 3.16
C HIS A 219 -18.35 -10.24 2.88
N LEU A 220 -17.58 -10.84 1.98
CA LEU A 220 -16.36 -10.23 1.45
C LEU A 220 -16.71 -8.98 0.62
N LEU A 221 -15.75 -8.09 0.45
CA LEU A 221 -15.90 -6.83 -0.28
C LEU A 221 -17.08 -6.00 0.24
N PRO A 222 -17.11 -5.61 1.52
CA PRO A 222 -18.28 -4.96 2.13
C PRO A 222 -18.63 -3.58 1.54
N ALA A 223 -17.76 -3.00 0.72
CA ALA A 223 -18.00 -1.74 0.01
C ALA A 223 -18.60 -1.94 -1.40
N GLU A 224 -18.70 -3.19 -1.86
CA GLU A 224 -19.23 -3.56 -3.17
C GLU A 224 -20.62 -4.18 -3.03
N ASP A 225 -21.29 -4.47 -4.17
CA ASP A 225 -22.57 -5.14 -4.17
C ASP A 225 -22.48 -6.52 -3.48
N GLU A 226 -23.44 -6.83 -2.64
CA GLU A 226 -23.48 -8.06 -1.84
C GLU A 226 -23.38 -9.34 -2.72
N GLU A 227 -24.00 -9.31 -3.90
CA GLU A 227 -23.95 -10.41 -4.86
C GLU A 227 -22.52 -10.70 -5.33
N ILE A 228 -21.73 -9.65 -5.58
CA ILE A 228 -20.31 -9.77 -5.94
C ILE A 228 -19.52 -10.40 -4.79
N GLY A 229 -19.73 -9.92 -3.55
CA GLY A 229 -19.09 -10.48 -2.37
C GLY A 229 -19.41 -11.94 -2.13
N ARG A 230 -20.67 -12.35 -2.34
CA ARG A 230 -21.11 -13.74 -2.22
C ARG A 230 -20.51 -14.64 -3.31
N GLU A 231 -20.48 -14.18 -4.55
CA GLU A 231 -19.89 -14.96 -5.64
C GLU A 231 -18.38 -15.14 -5.47
N LEU A 232 -17.67 -14.07 -5.10
CA LEU A 232 -16.24 -14.16 -4.80
C LEU A 232 -15.97 -15.15 -3.64
N THR A 233 -16.82 -15.14 -2.60
CA THR A 233 -16.71 -16.08 -1.48
C THR A 233 -16.79 -17.53 -1.99
N LYS A 234 -17.76 -17.86 -2.86
CA LYS A 234 -17.89 -19.20 -3.44
C LYS A 234 -16.65 -19.60 -4.26
N MET A 235 -16.16 -18.67 -5.10
CA MET A 235 -14.98 -18.91 -5.93
C MET A 235 -13.73 -19.19 -5.09
N LEU A 236 -13.47 -18.37 -4.06
CA LEU A 236 -12.32 -18.55 -3.18
C LEU A 236 -12.43 -19.84 -2.36
N THR A 237 -13.63 -20.15 -1.84
CA THR A 237 -13.87 -21.38 -1.08
C THR A 237 -13.69 -22.62 -1.96
N ALA A 238 -14.17 -22.59 -3.22
CA ALA A 238 -13.96 -23.68 -4.18
C ALA A 238 -12.48 -23.93 -4.48
N ARG A 239 -11.63 -22.90 -4.36
CA ARG A 239 -10.18 -23.01 -4.52
C ARG A 239 -9.44 -23.40 -3.23
N GLY A 240 -10.14 -23.61 -2.12
CA GLY A 240 -9.58 -24.06 -0.84
C GLY A 240 -9.28 -22.97 0.17
N VAL A 241 -9.67 -21.72 -0.08
CA VAL A 241 -9.58 -20.65 0.92
C VAL A 241 -10.67 -20.82 1.97
N GLU A 242 -10.32 -20.85 3.25
CA GLU A 242 -11.30 -20.79 4.33
C GLU A 242 -11.77 -19.33 4.50
N VAL A 243 -13.08 -19.10 4.40
CA VAL A 243 -13.67 -17.75 4.56
C VAL A 243 -14.62 -17.76 5.75
N ILE A 244 -14.31 -16.94 6.76
CA ILE A 244 -15.09 -16.81 7.99
C ILE A 244 -15.58 -15.36 8.10
N THR A 245 -16.89 -15.17 7.94
CA THR A 245 -17.54 -13.85 7.98
C THR A 245 -18.40 -13.69 9.24
N ASN A 246 -18.90 -12.50 9.53
CA ASN A 246 -19.69 -12.17 10.73
C ASN A 246 -18.94 -12.49 12.02
N VAL A 247 -17.66 -12.19 12.10
CA VAL A 247 -16.86 -12.49 13.28
C VAL A 247 -16.35 -11.23 13.98
N SER A 248 -16.23 -11.31 15.28
CA SER A 248 -15.53 -10.35 16.13
C SER A 248 -14.13 -10.90 16.46
N LEU A 249 -13.11 -10.13 16.15
CA LEU A 249 -11.73 -10.47 16.45
C LEU A 249 -11.41 -10.09 17.91
N GLN A 250 -10.85 -11.01 18.67
CA GLN A 250 -10.40 -10.75 20.04
C GLN A 250 -8.90 -10.37 20.00
N THR A 251 -8.60 -9.10 19.76
CA THR A 251 -7.22 -8.64 19.53
C THR A 251 -6.28 -8.92 20.70
N ASP A 252 -6.81 -8.82 21.94
CA ASP A 252 -6.05 -9.11 23.17
C ASP A 252 -5.67 -10.60 23.33
N SER A 253 -6.25 -11.49 22.52
CA SER A 253 -5.94 -12.92 22.53
C SER A 253 -4.80 -13.30 21.59
N CYS A 254 -4.20 -12.32 20.91
CA CYS A 254 -3.11 -12.59 19.99
C CYS A 254 -1.87 -13.08 20.72
N GLU A 255 -1.43 -14.28 20.38
CA GLU A 255 -0.20 -14.87 20.90
C GLU A 255 0.77 -15.14 19.76
N ILE A 256 1.99 -14.65 19.89
CA ILE A 256 3.11 -14.95 18.97
C ILE A 256 3.96 -16.03 19.63
N ARG A 257 4.15 -17.15 18.94
CA ARG A 257 5.06 -18.24 19.30
C ARG A 257 6.20 -18.29 18.29
N LYS A 258 7.24 -19.10 18.55
CA LYS A 258 8.48 -19.12 17.75
C LYS A 258 8.30 -19.11 16.22
N GLN A 259 7.26 -19.74 15.69
CA GLN A 259 7.02 -19.89 14.24
C GLN A 259 5.54 -19.72 13.87
N SER A 260 4.70 -19.24 14.79
CA SER A 260 3.27 -19.10 14.54
C SER A 260 2.68 -17.93 15.29
N VAL A 261 1.58 -17.44 14.77
CA VAL A 261 0.70 -16.48 15.42
C VAL A 261 -0.67 -17.12 15.59
N SER A 262 -1.29 -16.93 16.75
CA SER A 262 -2.65 -17.39 17.01
C SER A 262 -3.53 -16.23 17.45
N ILE A 263 -4.82 -16.31 17.09
CA ILE A 263 -5.81 -15.29 17.43
C ILE A 263 -7.17 -15.94 17.60
N THR A 264 -7.93 -15.44 18.56
CA THR A 264 -9.28 -15.92 18.84
C THR A 264 -10.32 -15.06 18.13
N ILE A 265 -11.26 -15.72 17.48
CA ILE A 265 -12.44 -15.11 16.86
C ILE A 265 -13.70 -15.57 17.58
N LYS A 266 -14.68 -14.68 17.62
CA LYS A 266 -16.02 -15.00 18.14
C LYS A 266 -17.05 -14.82 17.02
N GLN A 267 -17.82 -15.88 16.75
CA GLN A 267 -18.93 -15.89 15.80
C GLN A 267 -20.20 -16.32 16.52
N LYS A 268 -21.13 -15.39 16.74
CA LYS A 268 -22.30 -15.58 17.61
C LYS A 268 -21.87 -16.02 19.01
N ASP A 269 -22.23 -17.24 19.42
CA ASP A 269 -21.89 -17.82 20.73
C ASP A 269 -20.64 -18.72 20.67
N ASP A 270 -20.14 -19.02 19.48
CA ASP A 270 -18.97 -19.86 19.28
C ASP A 270 -17.68 -19.03 19.32
N THR A 271 -16.69 -19.60 19.99
CA THR A 271 -15.34 -19.04 20.06
C THR A 271 -14.35 -20.04 19.48
N ARG A 272 -13.52 -19.59 18.54
CA ARG A 272 -12.52 -20.43 17.89
C ARG A 272 -11.17 -19.73 17.88
N THR A 273 -10.10 -20.44 18.23
CA THR A 273 -8.72 -19.97 18.07
C THR A 273 -8.18 -20.46 16.73
N LEU A 274 -7.71 -19.52 15.91
CA LEU A 274 -7.02 -19.78 14.66
C LEU A 274 -5.51 -19.67 14.89
N SER A 275 -4.73 -20.47 14.16
CA SER A 275 -3.27 -20.42 14.21
C SER A 275 -2.69 -20.56 12.79
N ALA A 276 -1.67 -19.75 12.47
CA ALA A 276 -0.95 -19.80 11.21
C ALA A 276 0.50 -19.30 11.39
N ASP A 277 1.35 -19.46 10.37
CA ASP A 277 2.72 -18.95 10.41
C ASP A 277 2.76 -17.41 10.39
N LYS A 278 1.81 -16.80 9.68
CA LYS A 278 1.69 -15.35 9.53
C LYS A 278 0.24 -14.88 9.71
N LEU A 279 0.09 -13.61 10.06
CA LEU A 279 -1.17 -12.89 10.07
C LEU A 279 -1.02 -11.62 9.25
N LEU A 280 -1.90 -11.38 8.29
CA LEU A 280 -1.93 -10.18 7.45
C LEU A 280 -3.09 -9.27 7.87
N LEU A 281 -2.78 -8.05 8.26
CA LEU A 281 -3.77 -7.01 8.52
C LEU A 281 -4.15 -6.27 7.24
N SER A 282 -5.39 -6.37 6.82
CA SER A 282 -5.96 -5.70 5.64
C SER A 282 -7.29 -5.00 5.96
N VAL A 283 -7.36 -4.35 7.12
CA VAL A 283 -8.55 -3.71 7.70
C VAL A 283 -8.77 -2.25 7.24
N GLY A 284 -8.25 -1.91 6.09
CA GLY A 284 -8.40 -0.60 5.46
C GLY A 284 -7.14 0.27 5.56
N ARG A 285 -7.30 1.53 5.16
CA ARG A 285 -6.23 2.53 5.12
C ARG A 285 -6.69 3.82 5.79
N ILE A 286 -5.73 4.61 6.28
CA ILE A 286 -5.95 5.95 6.86
C ILE A 286 -5.14 6.98 6.08
N GLY A 287 -5.68 8.19 5.92
CA GLY A 287 -4.99 9.31 5.26
C GLY A 287 -3.77 9.76 6.05
N ASN A 288 -2.72 10.21 5.36
CA ASN A 288 -1.53 10.79 5.96
C ASN A 288 -1.75 12.30 6.16
N THR A 289 -2.52 12.66 7.17
CA THR A 289 -2.90 14.05 7.46
C THR A 289 -2.22 14.60 8.71
N GLU A 290 -1.58 13.76 9.50
CA GLU A 290 -0.91 14.17 10.73
C GLU A 290 0.45 14.81 10.44
N ASN A 291 0.79 15.84 11.19
CA ASN A 291 2.08 16.54 11.17
C ASN A 291 2.47 17.15 9.81
N ILE A 292 1.51 17.38 8.93
CA ILE A 292 1.73 18.06 7.64
C ILE A 292 1.35 19.54 7.67
N GLY A 293 0.94 20.08 8.84
CA GLY A 293 0.67 21.49 9.06
C GLY A 293 -0.73 21.93 8.64
N LEU A 294 -1.72 21.01 8.56
CA LEU A 294 -3.11 21.37 8.22
C LEU A 294 -3.73 22.32 9.22
N GLU A 295 -3.29 22.29 10.47
CA GLU A 295 -3.69 23.21 11.53
C GLU A 295 -3.37 24.68 11.24
N ASN A 296 -2.52 24.94 10.23
CA ASN A 296 -2.16 26.27 9.75
C ASN A 296 -3.01 26.72 8.56
N THR A 297 -4.06 25.98 8.22
CA THR A 297 -4.95 26.22 7.09
C THR A 297 -6.40 26.15 7.53
N ASP A 298 -7.32 26.57 6.67
CA ASP A 298 -8.76 26.48 6.89
C ASP A 298 -9.39 25.14 6.40
N VAL A 299 -8.54 24.13 6.15
CA VAL A 299 -8.92 22.80 5.64
C VAL A 299 -9.18 21.83 6.79
#